data_bdbbf30253c83c01cc7738b7065afd32
#
_entry.id   bdbbf30253c83c01cc7738b7065afd32
#
_cell.length_a   1.000
_cell.length_b   1.000
_cell.length_c   1.000
_cell.angle_alpha   90.00
_cell.angle_beta   90.00
_cell.angle_gamma   90.00
#
_symmetry.space_group_name_H-M   'P 1'
#
loop_
_entity.id
_entity.type
_entity.pdbx_description
1 polymer ?
#
loop_
_entity_poly.entity_id
_entity_poly.type
_entity_poly.pdbx_seq_one_letter_code
_entity_poly.pdbx_strand_id
1 'polypeptide(L)' 'MNSAQAKRFLAKKGATFAPGKGGHLIVSLNGKRSVLPQHGGSKEIGKGLWLAILKQLEIKE' A
#
# COMPACT_ATOMS: atom_id res chain seq x y z
N MET A 1 6.15 -7.54 6.95
CA MET A 1 5.22 -7.55 5.80
C MET A 1 5.94 -7.05 4.56
N ASN A 2 5.85 -7.76 3.45
CA ASN A 2 6.45 -7.31 2.20
C ASN A 2 5.39 -6.66 1.29
N SER A 3 5.85 -6.11 0.14
CA SER A 3 4.96 -5.41 -0.78
C SER A 3 3.80 -6.27 -1.27
N ALA A 4 4.07 -7.53 -1.55
CA ALA A 4 3.03 -8.44 -2.05
C ALA A 4 1.96 -8.69 -0.99
N GLN A 5 2.37 -8.87 0.25
CA GLN A 5 1.45 -9.07 1.36
C GLN A 5 0.61 -7.82 1.61
N ALA A 6 1.26 -6.65 1.56
CA ALA A 6 0.57 -5.38 1.75
C ALA A 6 -0.47 -5.16 0.66
N LYS A 7 -0.10 -5.43 -0.60
CA LYS A 7 -1.01 -5.28 -1.72
C LYS A 7 -2.22 -6.20 -1.57
N ARG A 8 -1.98 -7.44 -1.16
CA ARG A 8 -3.07 -8.40 -0.95
C ARG A 8 -4.02 -7.95 0.15
N PHE A 9 -3.48 -7.47 1.26
CA PHE A 9 -4.28 -6.94 2.36
C PHE A 9 -5.15 -5.78 1.91
N LEU A 10 -4.55 -4.82 1.20
CA LEU A 10 -5.27 -3.63 0.74
C LEU A 10 -6.35 -3.99 -0.29
N ALA A 11 -6.07 -4.95 -1.17
CA ALA A 11 -7.05 -5.40 -2.14
C ALA A 11 -8.29 -5.99 -1.45
N LYS A 12 -8.08 -6.70 -0.35
CA LYS A 12 -9.21 -7.25 0.42
C LYS A 12 -10.08 -6.15 1.03
N LYS A 13 -9.49 -4.98 1.29
CA LYS A 13 -10.22 -3.83 1.80
C LYS A 13 -10.95 -3.06 0.72
N GLY A 14 -10.79 -3.44 -0.53
CA GLY A 14 -11.42 -2.77 -1.65
C GLY A 14 -10.56 -1.73 -2.35
N ALA A 15 -9.27 -1.68 -2.02
CA ALA A 15 -8.37 -0.73 -2.65
C ALA A 15 -8.07 -1.09 -4.10
N THR A 16 -7.82 -0.07 -4.91
CA THR A 16 -7.37 -0.24 -6.28
C THR A 16 -5.93 0.26 -6.40
N PHE A 17 -5.24 -0.17 -7.45
CA PHE A 17 -3.82 0.11 -7.62
C PHE A 17 -3.56 0.64 -9.03
N ALA A 18 -2.61 1.57 -9.11
CA ALA A 18 -2.18 2.13 -10.39
C ALA A 18 -0.68 2.33 -10.37
N PRO A 19 0.00 2.21 -11.52
CA PRO A 19 1.44 2.46 -11.56
C PRO A 19 1.75 3.92 -11.27
N GLY A 20 2.76 4.15 -10.42
CA GLY A 20 3.26 5.46 -10.11
C GLY A 20 4.68 5.61 -10.65
N LYS A 21 5.31 6.73 -10.30
CA LYS A 21 6.68 6.99 -10.72
C LYS A 21 7.67 6.17 -9.91
N GLY A 22 8.79 5.80 -10.54
CA GLY A 22 9.91 5.20 -9.83
C GLY A 22 9.64 3.84 -9.20
N GLY A 23 8.78 3.04 -9.81
CA GLY A 23 8.49 1.71 -9.27
C GLY A 23 7.56 1.72 -8.07
N HIS A 24 6.93 2.85 -7.78
CA HIS A 24 5.93 2.93 -6.71
C HIS A 24 4.55 2.59 -7.24
N LEU A 25 3.69 2.14 -6.35
CA LEU A 25 2.32 1.79 -6.67
C LEU A 25 1.39 2.77 -5.96
N ILE A 26 0.48 3.38 -6.71
CA ILE A 26 -0.50 4.29 -6.12
C ILE A 26 -1.71 3.46 -5.69
N VAL A 27 -2.07 3.58 -4.42
CA VAL A 27 -3.19 2.86 -3.83
C VAL A 27 -4.34 3.83 -3.62
N SER A 28 -5.53 3.47 -4.07
CA SER A 28 -6.71 4.29 -3.89
C SER A 28 -7.80 3.50 -3.16
N LEU A 29 -8.44 4.15 -2.20
CA LEU A 29 -9.53 3.54 -1.44
C LEU A 29 -10.49 4.63 -0.96
N ASN A 30 -11.75 4.54 -1.37
CA ASN A 30 -12.80 5.47 -0.94
C ASN A 30 -12.41 6.95 -1.10
N GLY A 31 -11.79 7.28 -2.23
CA GLY A 31 -11.37 8.64 -2.51
C GLY A 31 -10.08 9.06 -1.85
N LYS A 32 -9.46 8.18 -1.07
CA LYS A 32 -8.18 8.44 -0.42
C LYS A 32 -7.06 7.74 -1.17
N ARG A 33 -5.85 8.28 -1.11
CA ARG A 33 -4.71 7.74 -1.83
C ARG A 33 -3.49 7.62 -0.95
N SER A 34 -2.68 6.62 -1.24
CA SER A 34 -1.38 6.44 -0.62
C SER A 34 -0.43 5.85 -1.64
N VAL A 35 0.84 5.78 -1.28
CA VAL A 35 1.87 5.23 -2.16
C VAL A 35 2.48 4.02 -1.47
N LEU A 36 2.54 2.91 -2.20
CA LEU A 36 3.14 1.67 -1.72
C LEU A 36 4.45 1.46 -2.46
N PRO A 37 5.60 1.47 -1.75
CA PRO A 37 6.88 1.19 -2.40
C PRO A 37 6.90 -0.22 -2.95
N GLN A 38 7.35 -0.39 -4.17
CA GLN A 38 7.38 -1.69 -4.82
C GLN A 38 8.79 -1.97 -5.34
N HIS A 39 9.69 -2.22 -4.41
CA HIS A 39 11.10 -2.53 -4.71
C HIS A 39 11.32 -4.03 -4.68
N GLY A 40 10.86 -4.73 -5.71
CA GLY A 40 10.94 -6.18 -5.72
C GLY A 40 10.01 -6.78 -4.67
N GLY A 41 9.29 -7.83 -4.97
CA GLY A 41 8.20 -8.32 -4.14
C GLY A 41 8.59 -8.85 -2.76
N SER A 42 9.88 -9.05 -2.49
CA SER A 42 10.34 -9.64 -1.24
C SER A 42 10.85 -8.63 -0.22
N LYS A 43 10.92 -7.35 -0.57
CA LYS A 43 11.46 -6.36 0.35
C LYS A 43 10.47 -6.05 1.46
N GLU A 44 10.99 -6.00 2.68
CA GLU A 44 10.16 -5.78 3.86
C GLU A 44 9.69 -4.33 3.94
N ILE A 45 8.44 -4.14 4.28
CA ILE A 45 7.88 -2.82 4.55
C ILE A 45 7.99 -2.59 6.05
N GLY A 46 8.63 -1.49 6.44
CA GLY A 46 8.75 -1.15 7.85
C GLY A 46 7.39 -0.87 8.48
N LYS A 47 7.27 -1.16 9.76
CA LYS A 47 6.04 -0.98 10.50
C LYS A 47 5.55 0.47 10.45
N GLY A 48 6.47 1.43 10.59
CA GLY A 48 6.10 2.83 10.55
C GLY A 48 5.50 3.24 9.22
N LEU A 49 6.09 2.79 8.12
CA LEU A 49 5.56 3.07 6.80
C LEU A 49 4.20 2.42 6.61
N TRP A 50 4.05 1.17 7.04
CA TRP A 50 2.78 0.46 6.92
C TRP A 50 1.66 1.17 7.67
N LEU A 51 1.94 1.60 8.91
CA LEU A 51 0.95 2.33 9.69
C LEU A 51 0.58 3.66 9.04
N ALA A 52 1.56 4.35 8.42
CA ALA A 52 1.29 5.59 7.72
C ALA A 52 0.37 5.36 6.52
N ILE A 53 0.59 4.27 5.77
CA ILE A 53 -0.27 3.92 4.65
C ILE A 53 -1.70 3.68 5.12
N LEU A 54 -1.86 2.90 6.18
CA LEU A 54 -3.18 2.62 6.73
C LEU A 54 -3.88 3.89 7.18
N LYS A 55 -3.14 4.79 7.81
CA LYS A 55 -3.69 6.05 8.27
C LYS A 55 -4.13 6.93 7.11
N GLN A 56 -3.33 7.00 6.06
CA GLN A 56 -3.67 7.80 4.87
C GLN A 56 -4.93 7.29 4.18
N LEU A 57 -5.12 5.99 4.18
CA LEU A 57 -6.29 5.36 3.57
C LEU A 57 -7.45 5.23 4.56
N GLU A 58 -7.24 5.63 5.81
CA GLU A 58 -8.23 5.51 6.89
C GLU A 58 -8.73 4.09 7.08
N ILE A 59 -7.80 3.14 7.00
CA ILE A 59 -8.09 1.74 7.25
C ILE A 59 -7.80 1.43 8.72
N LYS A 60 -8.75 0.82 9.39
CA LYS A 60 -8.53 0.30 10.74
C LYS A 60 -8.27 -1.19 10.66
N GLU A 61 -7.20 -1.63 11.31
CA GLU A 61 -6.91 -3.05 11.42
C GLU A 61 -7.79 -3.72 12.45
#